data_3f7df137f24147c410fd85ea99f1a87b
#
_entry.id   3f7df137f24147c410fd85ea99f1a87b
#
_cell.length_a   1.000
_cell.length_b   1.000
_cell.length_c   1.000
_cell.angle_alpha   90.00
_cell.angle_beta   90.00
_cell.angle_gamma   90.00
#
_symmetry.space_group_name_H-M   'P 1'
#
loop_
_entity.id
_entity.type
_entity.pdbx_description
1 polymer ?
#
loop_
_entity_poly.entity_id
_entity_poly.type
_entity_poly.pdbx_seq_one_letter_code
_entity_poly.pdbx_strand_id
1 'polypeptide(L)'
;MAAAMMSATLPQFSGLRTQTSLSPVNKSLAAVVPMRRGRGNGALGARMDFIGSPTNLIMVTATSLMLFAGRFGLAPSANRKATAGLKLEARDSGLQTGDPAGFTLADTLACGTVGHIIGVGVVLGLKNIGAL
;
A
#
# COMPACT_ATOMS: atom_id res chain seq x y z
N MET A 1 51.12 19.77 -15.02
CA MET A 1 50.02 19.00 -14.37
C MET A 1 48.77 19.80 -14.50
N ALA A 2 47.91 19.47 -15.47
CA ALA A 2 46.65 20.16 -15.73
C ALA A 2 45.52 19.41 -15.00
N ALA A 3 44.91 20.08 -14.01
CA ALA A 3 43.73 19.57 -13.34
C ALA A 3 42.51 19.82 -14.23
N ALA A 4 41.92 18.81 -14.79
CA ALA A 4 40.69 18.87 -15.54
C ALA A 4 39.54 19.03 -14.53
N MET A 5 38.95 20.21 -14.42
CA MET A 5 37.70 20.42 -13.73
C MET A 5 36.54 19.88 -14.59
N MET A 6 35.98 18.75 -14.19
CA MET A 6 34.71 18.27 -14.72
C MET A 6 33.58 19.12 -14.17
N SER A 7 33.05 20.01 -14.99
CA SER A 7 31.78 20.68 -14.71
C SER A 7 30.64 19.69 -14.92
N ALA A 8 30.05 19.23 -13.83
CA ALA A 8 28.80 18.52 -13.89
C ALA A 8 27.66 19.50 -14.16
N THR A 9 27.12 19.49 -15.37
CA THR A 9 25.88 20.19 -15.71
C THR A 9 24.70 19.41 -15.17
N LEU A 10 24.05 19.96 -14.16
CA LEU A 10 22.78 19.45 -13.65
C LEU A 10 21.70 19.60 -14.72
N PRO A 11 20.87 18.56 -14.99
CA PRO A 11 19.74 18.72 -15.89
C PRO A 11 18.73 19.69 -15.31
N GLN A 12 18.46 20.76 -16.06
CA GLN A 12 17.39 21.70 -15.72
C GLN A 12 16.04 20.99 -15.81
N PHE A 13 15.37 20.91 -14.69
CA PHE A 13 13.99 20.48 -14.62
C PHE A 13 13.09 21.58 -15.20
N SER A 14 12.67 21.43 -16.45
CA SER A 14 11.68 22.32 -17.05
C SER A 14 10.31 21.96 -16.46
N GLY A 15 9.85 22.76 -15.50
CA GLY A 15 8.55 22.63 -14.90
C GLY A 15 7.43 22.69 -15.94
N LEU A 16 6.39 21.90 -15.68
CA LEU A 16 5.16 21.85 -16.45
C LEU A 16 4.65 23.29 -16.73
N ARG A 17 4.74 23.71 -17.97
CA ARG A 17 4.00 24.89 -18.45
C ARG A 17 2.55 24.49 -18.63
N THR A 18 1.70 24.90 -17.72
CA THR A 18 0.26 24.91 -17.96
C THR A 18 -0.03 25.93 -19.07
N GLN A 19 -0.29 25.44 -20.27
CA GLN A 19 -0.83 26.29 -21.33
C GLN A 19 -2.31 26.54 -21.03
N THR A 20 -2.60 27.72 -20.52
CA THR A 20 -3.95 28.27 -20.55
C THR A 20 -4.21 28.76 -21.97
N SER A 21 -4.81 27.92 -22.82
CA SER A 21 -5.35 28.37 -24.08
C SER A 21 -6.68 29.07 -23.81
N LEU A 22 -6.68 30.39 -23.95
CA LEU A 22 -7.89 31.21 -24.02
C LEU A 22 -8.53 30.95 -25.38
N SER A 23 -9.54 30.09 -25.44
CA SER A 23 -10.40 29.98 -26.61
C SER A 23 -11.43 31.10 -26.61
N PRO A 24 -11.70 31.75 -27.77
CA PRO A 24 -12.69 32.79 -27.88
C PRO A 24 -14.10 32.26 -27.66
N VAL A 25 -14.85 32.98 -26.85
CA VAL A 25 -16.25 32.74 -26.54
C VAL A 25 -17.09 32.79 -27.80
N ASN A 26 -17.59 31.66 -28.27
CA ASN A 26 -18.70 31.62 -29.22
C ASN A 26 -19.99 31.47 -28.42
N LYS A 27 -20.80 32.52 -28.41
CA LYS A 27 -22.17 32.49 -27.88
C LYS A 27 -23.02 31.67 -28.82
N SER A 28 -23.42 30.49 -28.44
CA SER A 28 -24.56 29.81 -29.02
C SER A 28 -25.33 29.08 -27.93
N LEU A 29 -26.56 29.54 -27.84
CA LEU A 29 -27.77 28.99 -27.22
C LEU A 29 -27.64 27.90 -26.14
N ALA A 30 -28.26 28.27 -25.06
CA ALA A 30 -28.61 27.46 -23.88
C ALA A 30 -29.26 26.12 -24.26
N ALA A 31 -28.47 25.06 -24.20
CA ALA A 31 -29.01 23.75 -23.85
C ALA A 31 -28.84 23.62 -22.34
N VAL A 32 -29.95 23.59 -21.61
CA VAL A 32 -29.98 23.26 -20.20
C VAL A 32 -29.52 21.81 -20.07
N VAL A 33 -28.22 21.63 -19.94
CA VAL A 33 -27.67 20.36 -19.53
C VAL A 33 -27.99 20.25 -18.02
N PRO A 34 -28.72 19.22 -17.58
CA PRO A 34 -28.92 19.02 -16.17
C PRO A 34 -27.54 18.84 -15.56
N MET A 35 -27.15 19.79 -14.68
CA MET A 35 -25.98 19.66 -13.85
C MET A 35 -26.11 18.36 -13.07
N ARG A 36 -25.47 17.33 -13.60
CA ARG A 36 -25.18 16.13 -12.82
C ARG A 36 -24.36 16.63 -11.65
N ARG A 37 -25.02 16.76 -10.51
CA ARG A 37 -24.42 17.13 -9.23
C ARG A 37 -23.28 16.16 -9.03
N GLY A 38 -22.09 16.53 -9.45
CA GLY A 38 -20.88 15.82 -9.11
C GLY A 38 -20.82 15.81 -7.60
N ARG A 39 -21.10 14.66 -7.02
CA ARG A 39 -20.88 14.41 -5.60
C ARG A 39 -19.43 14.72 -5.38
N GLY A 40 -19.16 15.92 -4.88
CA GLY A 40 -17.81 16.36 -4.57
C GLY A 40 -17.26 15.44 -3.49
N ASN A 41 -16.54 14.41 -3.94
CA ASN A 41 -15.73 13.61 -3.04
C ASN A 41 -14.53 14.47 -2.66
N GLY A 42 -14.73 15.34 -1.66
CA GLY A 42 -13.60 15.92 -0.97
C GLY A 42 -12.70 14.80 -0.43
N ALA A 43 -11.45 15.09 -0.15
CA ALA A 43 -10.47 14.12 0.35
C ALA A 43 -10.99 13.27 1.52
N LEU A 44 -11.94 13.78 2.30
CA LEU A 44 -12.63 13.06 3.37
C LEU A 44 -13.64 12.04 2.84
N GLY A 45 -14.35 12.36 1.75
CA GLY A 45 -15.28 11.42 1.12
C GLY A 45 -14.56 10.23 0.49
N ALA A 46 -13.41 10.46 -0.14
CA ALA A 46 -12.58 9.38 -0.67
C ALA A 46 -12.08 8.42 0.42
N ARG A 47 -11.78 8.93 1.61
CA ARG A 47 -11.41 8.10 2.76
C ARG A 47 -12.57 7.29 3.31
N MET A 48 -13.76 7.86 3.34
CA MET A 48 -14.96 7.16 3.80
C MET A 48 -15.38 6.06 2.83
N ASP A 49 -15.20 6.25 1.53
CA ASP A 49 -15.50 5.23 0.52
C ASP A 49 -14.53 4.04 0.56
N PHE A 50 -13.31 4.24 1.07
CA PHE A 50 -12.34 3.14 1.21
C PHE A 50 -12.66 2.24 2.41
N ILE A 51 -13.06 2.81 3.53
CA ILE A 51 -13.40 2.04 4.73
C ILE A 51 -14.67 1.23 4.46
N GLY A 52 -14.58 -0.09 4.64
CA GLY A 52 -15.67 -1.02 4.34
C GLY A 52 -15.76 -1.43 2.87
N SER A 53 -14.89 -0.91 1.99
CA SER A 53 -14.81 -1.39 0.60
C SER A 53 -14.30 -2.84 0.54
N PRO A 54 -14.59 -3.59 -0.53
CA PRO A 54 -14.06 -4.93 -0.71
C PRO A 54 -12.53 -4.99 -0.61
N THR A 55 -11.84 -4.00 -1.16
CA THR A 55 -10.38 -3.87 -1.06
C THR A 55 -9.92 -3.72 0.39
N ASN A 56 -10.58 -2.86 1.15
CA ASN A 56 -10.26 -2.66 2.57
C ASN A 56 -10.48 -3.95 3.37
N LEU A 57 -11.58 -4.65 3.17
CA LEU A 57 -11.88 -5.91 3.86
C LEU A 57 -10.84 -6.99 3.55
N ILE A 58 -10.43 -7.12 2.31
CA ILE A 58 -9.39 -8.07 1.90
C ILE A 58 -8.07 -7.75 2.56
N MET A 59 -7.66 -6.48 2.54
CA MET A 59 -6.39 -6.05 3.14
C MET A 59 -6.36 -6.26 4.65
N VAL A 60 -7.44 -5.90 5.34
CA VAL A 60 -7.57 -6.09 6.80
C VAL A 60 -7.55 -7.58 7.15
N THR A 61 -8.31 -8.39 6.41
CA THR A 61 -8.37 -9.83 6.64
C THR A 61 -7.02 -10.51 6.42
N ALA A 62 -6.36 -10.23 5.31
CA ALA A 62 -5.05 -10.80 4.99
C ALA A 62 -3.99 -10.42 6.03
N THR A 63 -3.94 -9.15 6.40
CA THR A 63 -2.98 -8.66 7.40
C THR A 63 -3.25 -9.27 8.78
N SER A 64 -4.52 -9.31 9.20
CA SER A 64 -4.91 -9.89 10.49
C SER A 64 -4.61 -11.39 10.56
N LEU A 65 -4.86 -12.14 9.49
CA LEU A 65 -4.53 -13.57 9.41
C LEU A 65 -3.03 -13.81 9.57
N MET A 66 -2.20 -13.03 8.91
CA MET A 66 -0.75 -13.18 9.02
C MET A 66 -0.20 -12.80 10.39
N LEU A 67 -0.72 -11.74 11.00
CA LEU A 67 -0.38 -11.36 12.37
C LEU A 67 -0.83 -12.43 13.37
N PHE A 68 -2.03 -12.96 13.19
CA PHE A 68 -2.54 -14.06 14.02
C PHE A 68 -1.66 -15.31 13.88
N ALA A 69 -1.32 -15.71 12.67
CA ALA A 69 -0.44 -16.86 12.43
C ALA A 69 0.93 -16.67 13.08
N GLY A 70 1.52 -15.49 12.98
CA GLY A 70 2.80 -15.19 13.64
C GLY A 70 2.71 -15.23 15.17
N ARG A 71 1.61 -14.74 15.74
CA ARG A 71 1.42 -14.67 17.18
C ARG A 71 1.16 -16.05 17.82
N PHE A 72 0.40 -16.91 17.15
CA PHE A 72 -0.03 -18.22 17.67
C PHE A 72 0.84 -19.39 17.22
N GLY A 73 2.00 -19.11 16.65
CA GLY A 73 2.97 -20.16 16.31
C GLY A 73 2.65 -20.95 15.04
N LEU A 74 1.79 -20.42 14.18
CA LEU A 74 1.45 -21.04 12.90
C LEU A 74 2.40 -20.63 11.76
N ALA A 75 3.25 -19.65 12.00
CA ALA A 75 4.22 -19.14 11.04
C ALA A 75 5.61 -19.00 11.69
N PRO A 76 6.68 -19.04 10.90
CA PRO A 76 8.02 -18.75 11.40
C PRO A 76 8.09 -17.34 12.00
N SER A 77 8.85 -17.20 13.09
CA SER A 77 9.08 -15.91 13.74
C SER A 77 10.54 -15.79 14.14
N ALA A 78 10.93 -14.65 14.75
CA ALA A 78 12.27 -14.47 15.24
C ALA A 78 12.67 -15.55 16.25
N ASN A 79 11.74 -15.99 17.10
CA ASN A 79 11.93 -17.01 18.12
C ASN A 79 11.50 -18.42 17.70
N ARG A 80 11.06 -18.60 16.44
CA ARG A 80 10.64 -19.89 15.90
C ARG A 80 11.21 -20.10 14.51
N LYS A 81 12.02 -21.12 14.38
CA LYS A 81 12.64 -21.50 13.11
C LYS A 81 11.79 -22.56 12.43
N ALA A 82 11.55 -22.38 11.14
CA ALA A 82 10.94 -23.42 10.32
C ALA A 82 11.95 -24.52 10.02
N THR A 83 11.55 -25.77 10.25
CA THR A 83 12.32 -26.96 9.92
C THR A 83 11.63 -27.81 8.86
N ALA A 84 12.31 -28.85 8.37
CA ALA A 84 11.72 -29.78 7.40
C ALA A 84 10.43 -30.40 7.96
N GLY A 85 9.42 -30.58 7.09
CA GLY A 85 8.13 -31.15 7.48
C GLY A 85 7.17 -30.17 8.16
N LEU A 86 7.34 -28.86 7.95
CA LEU A 86 6.51 -27.79 8.51
C LEU A 86 6.48 -27.75 10.05
N LYS A 87 7.53 -28.23 10.68
CA LYS A 87 7.71 -28.14 12.12
C LYS A 87 8.38 -26.81 12.47
N LEU A 88 7.91 -26.20 13.55
CA LEU A 88 8.52 -24.99 14.10
C LEU A 88 9.29 -25.35 15.37
N GLU A 89 10.56 -25.01 15.40
CA GLU A 89 11.43 -25.21 16.58
C GLU A 89 11.68 -23.86 17.26
N ALA A 90 11.67 -23.88 18.59
CA ALA A 90 12.02 -22.71 19.37
C ALA A 90 13.49 -22.32 19.16
N ARG A 91 13.73 -21.05 18.96
CA ARG A 91 15.07 -20.46 18.79
C ARG A 91 15.18 -19.19 19.60
N ASP A 92 16.29 -19.00 20.28
CA ASP A 92 16.59 -17.72 20.89
C ASP A 92 17.13 -16.74 19.83
N SER A 93 16.39 -15.67 19.58
CA SER A 93 16.77 -14.62 18.64
C SER A 93 17.60 -13.51 19.29
N GLY A 94 17.70 -13.51 20.62
CA GLY A 94 18.28 -12.40 21.37
C GLY A 94 17.42 -11.14 21.42
N LEU A 95 16.26 -11.14 20.78
CA LEU A 95 15.32 -10.04 20.83
C LEU A 95 14.41 -10.18 22.05
N GLN A 96 14.35 -9.13 22.87
CA GLN A 96 13.51 -9.11 24.05
C GLN A 96 12.15 -8.48 23.74
N THR A 97 11.11 -9.10 24.24
CA THR A 97 9.74 -8.62 24.15
C THR A 97 9.01 -8.90 25.45
N GLY A 98 8.06 -8.05 25.82
CA GLY A 98 7.18 -8.28 26.96
C GLY A 98 6.06 -9.30 26.70
N ASP A 99 5.97 -9.84 25.50
CA ASP A 99 4.95 -10.80 25.13
C ASP A 99 5.30 -12.21 25.63
N PRO A 100 4.41 -12.90 26.37
CA PRO A 100 4.64 -14.28 26.81
C PRO A 100 4.95 -15.27 25.69
N ALA A 101 4.42 -15.04 24.48
CA ALA A 101 4.69 -15.89 23.31
C ALA A 101 5.98 -15.52 22.58
N GLY A 102 6.70 -14.50 23.00
CA GLY A 102 7.91 -14.05 22.34
C GLY A 102 7.68 -13.37 20.98
N PHE A 103 6.53 -12.75 20.79
CA PHE A 103 6.21 -11.99 19.58
C PHE A 103 6.91 -10.63 19.62
N THR A 104 7.89 -10.44 18.76
CA THR A 104 8.74 -9.23 18.72
C THR A 104 8.21 -8.20 17.72
N LEU A 105 8.76 -6.98 17.77
CA LEU A 105 8.48 -5.95 16.78
C LEU A 105 8.91 -6.40 15.38
N ALA A 106 10.02 -7.11 15.27
CA ALA A 106 10.46 -7.69 13.99
C ALA A 106 9.41 -8.65 13.42
N ASP A 107 8.80 -9.47 14.25
CA ASP A 107 7.72 -10.38 13.85
C ASP A 107 6.48 -9.63 13.40
N THR A 108 6.11 -8.56 14.10
CA THR A 108 4.99 -7.69 13.71
C THR A 108 5.22 -7.07 12.34
N LEU A 109 6.40 -6.55 12.10
CA LEU A 109 6.75 -5.95 10.82
C LEU A 109 6.76 -7.00 9.69
N ALA A 110 7.36 -8.16 9.93
CA ALA A 110 7.42 -9.24 8.94
C ALA A 110 6.03 -9.77 8.60
N CYS A 111 5.23 -10.12 9.57
CA CYS A 111 3.89 -10.64 9.38
C CYS A 111 2.96 -9.60 8.75
N GLY A 112 3.03 -8.35 9.18
CA GLY A 112 2.27 -7.25 8.60
C GLY A 112 2.63 -7.03 7.14
N THR A 113 3.90 -7.03 6.80
CA THR A 113 4.38 -6.87 5.42
C THR A 113 3.90 -8.01 4.52
N VAL A 114 4.06 -9.25 4.96
CA VAL A 114 3.59 -10.43 4.20
C VAL A 114 2.07 -10.39 4.04
N GLY A 115 1.33 -10.02 5.06
CA GLY A 115 -0.12 -9.86 4.98
C GLY A 115 -0.55 -8.82 3.95
N HIS A 116 0.17 -7.72 3.86
CA HIS A 116 -0.06 -6.69 2.84
C HIS A 116 0.26 -7.20 1.43
N ILE A 117 1.35 -7.91 1.26
CA ILE A 117 1.72 -8.51 -0.03
C ILE A 117 0.63 -9.48 -0.51
N ILE A 118 0.16 -10.35 0.36
CA ILE A 118 -0.91 -11.30 0.06
C ILE A 118 -2.20 -10.54 -0.28
N GLY A 119 -2.58 -9.56 0.53
CA GLY A 119 -3.77 -8.75 0.32
C GLY A 119 -3.75 -8.03 -1.02
N VAL A 120 -2.65 -7.39 -1.37
CA VAL A 120 -2.48 -6.71 -2.67
C VAL A 120 -2.56 -7.71 -3.82
N GLY A 121 -1.94 -8.88 -3.71
CA GLY A 121 -2.03 -9.93 -4.71
C GLY A 121 -3.46 -10.40 -4.95
N VAL A 122 -4.24 -10.60 -3.90
CA VAL A 122 -5.66 -10.96 -3.99
C VAL A 122 -6.48 -9.85 -4.64
N VAL A 123 -6.32 -8.61 -4.21
CA VAL A 123 -7.04 -7.45 -4.77
C VAL A 123 -6.75 -7.28 -6.25
N LEU A 124 -5.49 -7.32 -6.65
CA LEU A 124 -5.10 -7.18 -8.05
C LEU A 124 -5.59 -8.35 -8.90
N GLY A 125 -5.54 -9.58 -8.37
CA GLY A 125 -6.09 -10.74 -9.04
C GLY A 125 -7.60 -10.63 -9.27
N LEU A 126 -8.35 -10.23 -8.26
CA LEU A 126 -9.81 -10.02 -8.37
C LEU A 126 -10.17 -8.88 -9.32
N LYS A 127 -9.40 -7.79 -9.33
CA LYS A 127 -9.58 -6.72 -10.30
C LYS A 127 -9.30 -7.17 -11.72
N ASN A 128 -8.30 -8.01 -11.92
CA ASN A 128 -7.93 -8.50 -13.25
C ASN A 128 -9.04 -9.38 -13.87
N ILE A 129 -9.74 -10.17 -13.05
CA ILE A 129 -10.88 -10.99 -13.50
C ILE A 129 -12.22 -10.25 -13.47
N GLY A 130 -12.25 -8.99 -13.08
CA GLY A 130 -13.45 -8.18 -13.02
C GLY A 130 -14.38 -8.46 -11.85
N ALA A 131 -13.90 -9.10 -10.78
CA ALA A 131 -14.69 -9.38 -9.57
C ALA A 131 -14.71 -8.20 -8.58
N LEU A 132 -13.83 -7.22 -8.76
CA LEU A 132 -13.72 -5.98 -7.99
C LEU A 132 -13.66 -4.77 -8.90
#